data_44be88414b72b8ecc4df38ff365626ee
#
_entry.id   44be88414b72b8ecc4df38ff365626ee
#
_cell.length_a   1.000
_cell.length_b   1.000
_cell.length_c   1.000
_cell.angle_alpha   90.00
_cell.angle_beta   90.00
_cell.angle_gamma   90.00
#
_symmetry.space_group_name_H-M   'P 1'
#
loop_
_entity.id
_entity.type
_entity.pdbx_description
1 polymer ?
#
loop_
_entity_poly.entity_id
_entity_poly.type
_entity_poly.pdbx_seq_one_letter_code
_entity_poly.pdbx_strand_id
1 'polypeptide(L)'
;IEREEYDQEDYLERYVAFMTTPGTHNDTYVEECHREFFRAWAPHKKGPPARLPDEKHIGGLCLALPLLLFYQDRWDTALHLAEAHLALTHPGGLMRTALACFAGILHDILLGADVRQALQTIRAKPMQRLSGYPYAGLSGRADADVARNVFSTACYVQESLPLTLYLAWKYQDDPEQALVVNTNLGGDN
;
A
#
# COMPACT_ATOMS: atom_id res chain seq x y z
N ILE A 1 5.39 -12.66 -13.80
CA ILE A 1 6.57 -13.53 -13.68
C ILE A 1 6.77 -14.39 -14.96
N GLU A 2 5.72 -14.63 -15.72
CA GLU A 2 5.84 -15.34 -17.02
C GLU A 2 6.57 -14.50 -18.09
N ARG A 3 6.61 -13.18 -17.92
CA ARG A 3 7.39 -12.24 -18.73
C ARG A 3 8.47 -11.61 -17.85
N GLU A 4 9.66 -11.40 -18.40
CA GLU A 4 10.78 -10.79 -17.70
C GLU A 4 10.59 -9.28 -17.45
N GLU A 5 9.46 -8.70 -17.90
CA GLU A 5 9.15 -7.29 -17.79
C GLU A 5 7.66 -7.07 -17.41
N TYR A 6 7.39 -5.97 -16.70
CA TYR A 6 6.04 -5.51 -16.43
C TYR A 6 5.48 -4.82 -17.68
N ASP A 7 4.30 -5.28 -18.10
CA ASP A 7 3.52 -4.71 -19.19
C ASP A 7 2.18 -4.21 -18.62
N GLN A 8 2.00 -2.90 -18.63
CA GLN A 8 0.79 -2.26 -18.08
C GLN A 8 -0.46 -2.59 -18.89
N GLU A 9 -0.35 -2.77 -20.20
CA GLU A 9 -1.50 -3.11 -21.06
C GLU A 9 -1.94 -4.55 -20.79
N ASP A 10 -1.01 -5.49 -20.73
CA ASP A 10 -1.27 -6.90 -20.36
C ASP A 10 -1.87 -7.00 -18.94
N TYR A 11 -1.34 -6.24 -17.98
CA TYR A 11 -1.94 -6.17 -16.66
C TYR A 11 -3.39 -5.67 -16.70
N LEU A 12 -3.65 -4.59 -17.42
CA LEU A 12 -4.97 -4.00 -17.54
C LEU A 12 -5.98 -4.96 -18.16
N GLU A 13 -5.59 -5.66 -19.23
CA GLU A 13 -6.43 -6.69 -19.87
C GLU A 13 -6.78 -7.82 -18.88
N ARG A 14 -5.78 -8.33 -18.15
CA ARG A 14 -5.98 -9.38 -17.13
C ARG A 14 -6.85 -8.90 -15.97
N TYR A 15 -6.62 -7.66 -15.50
CA TYR A 15 -7.41 -7.06 -14.44
C TYR A 15 -8.88 -6.92 -14.83
N VAL A 16 -9.15 -6.39 -16.03
CA VAL A 16 -10.51 -6.27 -16.56
C VAL A 16 -11.14 -7.65 -16.72
N ALA A 17 -10.43 -8.61 -17.32
CA ALA A 17 -10.93 -9.97 -17.50
C ALA A 17 -11.26 -10.63 -16.15
N PHE A 18 -10.37 -10.53 -15.17
CA PHE A 18 -10.59 -11.06 -13.82
C PHE A 18 -11.82 -10.47 -13.15
N MET A 19 -11.97 -9.16 -13.19
CA MET A 19 -13.05 -8.45 -12.51
C MET A 19 -14.42 -8.59 -13.19
N THR A 20 -14.45 -8.91 -14.50
CA THR A 20 -15.70 -8.95 -15.29
C THR A 20 -16.14 -10.34 -15.70
N THR A 21 -15.30 -11.37 -15.55
CA THR A 21 -15.66 -12.74 -15.92
C THR A 21 -16.34 -13.43 -14.73
N PRO A 22 -17.57 -13.90 -14.86
CA PRO A 22 -18.25 -14.61 -13.79
C PRO A 22 -17.47 -15.87 -13.34
N GLY A 23 -17.30 -16.04 -12.03
CA GLY A 23 -16.66 -17.21 -11.43
C GLY A 23 -15.14 -17.12 -11.32
N THR A 24 -14.50 -16.03 -11.70
CA THR A 24 -13.06 -15.81 -11.46
C THR A 24 -12.74 -15.53 -10.00
N HIS A 25 -13.68 -14.98 -9.28
CA HIS A 25 -13.64 -14.77 -7.82
C HIS A 25 -15.05 -14.91 -7.25
N ASN A 26 -15.14 -15.06 -5.94
CA ASN A 26 -16.39 -15.20 -5.19
C ASN A 26 -16.64 -14.04 -4.21
N ASP A 27 -15.86 -12.98 -4.30
CA ASP A 27 -16.09 -11.78 -3.51
C ASP A 27 -17.39 -11.09 -3.92
N THR A 28 -18.16 -10.70 -2.92
CA THR A 28 -19.43 -9.97 -3.11
C THR A 28 -19.26 -8.46 -2.93
N TYR A 29 -18.14 -8.03 -2.38
CA TYR A 29 -17.79 -6.64 -2.19
C TYR A 29 -16.69 -6.21 -3.17
N VAL A 30 -16.86 -5.04 -3.75
CA VAL A 30 -15.89 -4.39 -4.64
C VAL A 30 -15.60 -3.00 -4.08
N GLU A 31 -14.35 -2.71 -3.77
CA GLU A 31 -13.93 -1.40 -3.27
C GLU A 31 -14.29 -0.26 -4.21
N GLU A 32 -14.39 0.95 -3.66
CA GLU A 32 -14.81 2.14 -4.41
C GLU A 32 -13.86 2.45 -5.57
N CYS A 33 -12.57 2.32 -5.38
CA CYS A 33 -11.57 2.54 -6.43
C CYS A 33 -11.82 1.67 -7.67
N HIS A 34 -12.18 0.40 -7.48
CA HIS A 34 -12.52 -0.50 -8.59
C HIS A 34 -13.86 -0.13 -9.24
N ARG A 35 -14.87 0.25 -8.43
CA ARG A 35 -16.15 0.72 -8.97
C ARG A 35 -15.99 1.99 -9.81
N GLU A 36 -15.19 2.95 -9.36
CA GLU A 36 -14.88 4.17 -10.11
C GLU A 36 -14.08 3.87 -11.36
N PHE A 37 -13.11 2.95 -11.30
CA PHE A 37 -12.39 2.49 -12.48
C PHE A 37 -13.35 1.97 -13.54
N PHE A 38 -14.22 1.02 -13.21
CA PHE A 38 -15.13 0.43 -14.18
C PHE A 38 -16.21 1.39 -14.66
N ARG A 39 -16.66 2.32 -13.85
CA ARG A 39 -17.57 3.40 -14.27
C ARG A 39 -16.92 4.29 -15.32
N ALA A 40 -15.67 4.65 -15.16
CA ALA A 40 -14.93 5.48 -16.10
C ALA A 40 -14.45 4.70 -17.35
N TRP A 41 -14.15 3.41 -17.19
CA TRP A 41 -13.68 2.53 -18.27
C TRP A 41 -14.82 2.08 -19.21
N ALA A 42 -16.00 1.80 -18.66
CA ALA A 42 -17.12 1.19 -19.41
C ALA A 42 -17.51 1.90 -20.72
N PRO A 43 -17.49 3.24 -20.83
CA PRO A 43 -17.82 3.92 -22.08
C PRO A 43 -16.85 3.64 -23.23
N HIS A 44 -15.58 3.41 -22.92
CA HIS A 44 -14.50 3.30 -23.90
C HIS A 44 -14.02 1.87 -24.13
N LYS A 45 -14.03 1.04 -23.09
CA LYS A 45 -13.60 -0.37 -23.08
C LYS A 45 -12.19 -0.60 -23.65
N LYS A 46 -11.34 0.40 -23.60
CA LYS A 46 -9.94 0.36 -24.07
C LYS A 46 -9.06 1.23 -23.19
N GLY A 47 -7.87 0.69 -22.86
CA GLY A 47 -6.86 1.40 -22.09
C GLY A 47 -7.31 1.80 -20.68
N PRO A 48 -6.47 2.43 -19.90
CA PRO A 48 -6.83 2.96 -18.60
C PRO A 48 -7.79 4.15 -18.74
N PRO A 49 -8.68 4.39 -17.76
CA PRO A 49 -9.50 5.60 -17.74
C PRO A 49 -8.65 6.86 -17.78
N ALA A 50 -9.08 7.86 -18.54
CA ALA A 50 -8.35 9.11 -18.69
C ALA A 50 -8.25 9.91 -17.38
N ARG A 51 -9.20 9.72 -16.46
CA ARG A 51 -9.24 10.38 -15.15
C ARG A 51 -10.04 9.54 -14.15
N LEU A 52 -9.48 9.38 -12.96
CA LEU A 52 -10.15 8.82 -11.80
C LEU A 52 -10.11 9.83 -10.64
N PRO A 53 -11.04 9.76 -9.68
CA PRO A 53 -10.95 10.52 -8.43
C PRO A 53 -9.68 10.16 -7.65
N ASP A 54 -9.17 11.11 -6.87
CA ASP A 54 -8.08 10.86 -5.94
C ASP A 54 -8.51 9.81 -4.91
N GLU A 55 -7.65 8.82 -4.71
CA GLU A 55 -7.90 7.69 -3.83
C GLU A 55 -7.10 7.82 -2.52
N LYS A 56 -7.53 7.10 -1.49
CA LYS A 56 -6.91 7.15 -0.16
C LYS A 56 -6.85 5.80 0.57
N HIS A 57 -7.38 4.72 -0.03
CA HIS A 57 -7.37 3.40 0.58
C HIS A 57 -5.99 2.76 0.49
N ILE A 58 -5.56 2.11 1.58
CA ILE A 58 -4.21 1.54 1.70
C ILE A 58 -3.96 0.35 0.75
N GLY A 59 -5.01 -0.32 0.29
CA GLY A 59 -4.92 -1.50 -0.59
C GLY A 59 -4.04 -1.29 -1.82
N GLY A 60 -3.97 -0.06 -2.34
CA GLY A 60 -3.08 0.27 -3.46
C GLY A 60 -1.59 0.01 -3.19
N LEU A 61 -1.13 0.13 -1.94
CA LEU A 61 0.28 -0.15 -1.60
C LEU A 61 0.60 -1.64 -1.73
N CYS A 62 -0.35 -2.51 -1.40
CA CYS A 62 -0.19 -3.96 -1.57
C CYS A 62 -0.03 -4.34 -3.04
N LEU A 63 -0.75 -3.67 -3.94
CA LEU A 63 -0.66 -3.90 -5.38
C LEU A 63 0.70 -3.48 -5.97
N ALA A 64 1.34 -2.48 -5.40
CA ALA A 64 2.65 -1.98 -5.83
C ALA A 64 3.83 -2.87 -5.35
N LEU A 65 3.67 -3.60 -4.24
CA LEU A 65 4.73 -4.39 -3.61
C LEU A 65 5.41 -5.39 -4.54
N PRO A 66 4.70 -6.19 -5.37
CA PRO A 66 5.34 -7.13 -6.28
C PRO A 66 6.31 -6.46 -7.26
N LEU A 67 6.02 -5.26 -7.73
CA LEU A 67 6.89 -4.51 -8.64
C LEU A 67 8.15 -4.02 -7.92
N LEU A 68 8.01 -3.49 -6.70
CA LEU A 68 9.14 -3.06 -5.90
C LEU A 68 10.11 -4.21 -5.62
N LEU A 69 9.59 -5.42 -5.33
CA LEU A 69 10.42 -6.59 -5.07
C LEU A 69 11.04 -7.17 -6.35
N PHE A 70 10.28 -7.24 -7.44
CA PHE A 70 10.76 -7.82 -8.69
C PHE A 70 11.88 -7.00 -9.33
N TYR A 71 11.80 -5.67 -9.25
CA TYR A 71 12.78 -4.75 -9.81
C TYR A 71 13.76 -4.18 -8.76
N GLN A 72 13.92 -4.83 -7.61
CA GLN A 72 14.73 -4.31 -6.49
C GLN A 72 16.17 -3.94 -6.87
N ASP A 73 16.78 -4.64 -7.83
CA ASP A 73 18.13 -4.34 -8.35
C ASP A 73 18.17 -3.10 -9.28
N ARG A 74 17.00 -2.59 -9.67
CA ARG A 74 16.81 -1.40 -10.52
C ARG A 74 15.79 -0.47 -9.86
N TRP A 75 16.13 0.06 -8.69
CA TRP A 75 15.19 0.71 -7.80
C TRP A 75 14.41 1.87 -8.40
N ASP A 76 15.07 2.74 -9.21
CA ASP A 76 14.37 3.83 -9.89
C ASP A 76 13.31 3.30 -10.87
N THR A 77 13.59 2.20 -11.55
CA THR A 77 12.63 1.51 -12.42
C THR A 77 11.49 0.93 -11.59
N ALA A 78 11.81 0.27 -10.47
CA ALA A 78 10.83 -0.30 -9.56
C ALA A 78 9.82 0.76 -9.07
N LEU A 79 10.34 1.90 -8.61
CA LEU A 79 9.52 3.00 -8.10
C LEU A 79 8.65 3.62 -9.20
N HIS A 80 9.23 3.85 -10.40
CA HIS A 80 8.48 4.39 -11.53
C HIS A 80 7.33 3.47 -11.96
N LEU A 81 7.59 2.17 -12.10
CA LEU A 81 6.57 1.19 -12.47
C LEU A 81 5.52 1.01 -11.37
N ALA A 82 5.92 0.99 -10.11
CA ALA A 82 5.01 0.92 -8.98
C ALA A 82 4.08 2.14 -8.90
N GLU A 83 4.60 3.35 -9.17
CA GLU A 83 3.80 4.58 -9.21
C GLU A 83 2.81 4.56 -10.38
N ALA A 84 3.24 4.16 -11.57
CA ALA A 84 2.37 4.04 -12.75
C ALA A 84 1.27 2.98 -12.52
N HIS A 85 1.62 1.84 -11.92
CA HIS A 85 0.69 0.78 -11.58
C HIS A 85 -0.34 1.23 -10.53
N LEU A 86 0.12 1.86 -9.45
CA LEU A 86 -0.73 2.41 -8.40
C LEU A 86 -1.78 3.37 -8.98
N ALA A 87 -1.37 4.23 -9.90
CA ALA A 87 -2.23 5.24 -10.51
C ALA A 87 -3.37 4.66 -11.36
N LEU A 88 -3.31 3.39 -11.74
CA LEU A 88 -4.39 2.73 -12.50
C LEU A 88 -5.71 2.67 -11.71
N THR A 89 -5.63 2.46 -10.41
CA THR A 89 -6.80 2.30 -9.54
C THR A 89 -6.78 3.20 -8.32
N HIS A 90 -5.59 3.63 -7.87
CA HIS A 90 -5.40 4.44 -6.66
C HIS A 90 -4.61 5.73 -6.97
N PRO A 91 -5.10 6.61 -7.87
CA PRO A 91 -4.41 7.85 -8.19
C PRO A 91 -4.47 8.86 -7.02
N GLY A 92 -3.64 9.88 -7.10
CA GLY A 92 -3.67 11.02 -6.19
C GLY A 92 -2.36 11.29 -5.49
N GLY A 93 -2.19 12.54 -5.04
CA GLY A 93 -0.96 12.99 -4.40
C GLY A 93 -0.68 12.31 -3.06
N LEU A 94 -1.74 11.99 -2.32
CA LEU A 94 -1.64 11.27 -1.05
C LEU A 94 -1.08 9.85 -1.26
N MET A 95 -1.65 9.10 -2.21
CA MET A 95 -1.23 7.73 -2.50
C MET A 95 0.20 7.67 -3.04
N ARG A 96 0.61 8.62 -3.90
CA ARG A 96 2.01 8.74 -4.33
C ARG A 96 2.96 9.01 -3.15
N THR A 97 2.56 9.88 -2.22
CA THR A 97 3.36 10.16 -1.01
C THR A 97 3.47 8.91 -0.13
N ALA A 98 2.38 8.17 0.03
CA ALA A 98 2.36 6.94 0.80
C ALA A 98 3.21 5.85 0.15
N LEU A 99 3.12 5.69 -1.18
CA LEU A 99 3.98 4.76 -1.93
C LEU A 99 5.46 5.13 -1.76
N ALA A 100 5.82 6.39 -1.93
CA ALA A 100 7.21 6.83 -1.77
C ALA A 100 7.73 6.61 -0.33
N CYS A 101 6.88 6.81 0.69
CA CYS A 101 7.20 6.49 2.08
C CYS A 101 7.40 4.98 2.29
N PHE A 102 6.47 4.18 1.86
CA PHE A 102 6.51 2.72 1.96
C PHE A 102 7.70 2.14 1.19
N ALA A 103 7.90 2.55 -0.05
CA ALA A 103 9.01 2.10 -0.89
C ALA A 103 10.37 2.49 -0.30
N GLY A 104 10.51 3.70 0.26
CA GLY A 104 11.75 4.12 0.92
C GLY A 104 12.10 3.25 2.12
N ILE A 105 11.10 2.93 2.97
CA ILE A 105 11.29 2.03 4.11
C ILE A 105 11.66 0.62 3.64
N LEU A 106 10.94 0.10 2.62
CA LEU A 106 11.22 -1.21 2.05
C LEU A 106 12.63 -1.28 1.46
N HIS A 107 13.05 -0.25 0.73
CA HIS A 107 14.39 -0.19 0.15
C HIS A 107 15.48 -0.25 1.22
N ASP A 108 15.35 0.54 2.28
CA ASP A 108 16.33 0.52 3.38
C ASP A 108 16.40 -0.87 4.04
N ILE A 109 15.24 -1.54 4.21
CA ILE A 109 15.19 -2.91 4.76
C ILE A 109 15.85 -3.91 3.80
N LEU A 110 15.62 -3.81 2.50
CA LEU A 110 16.28 -4.67 1.49
C LEU A 110 17.81 -4.46 1.46
N LEU A 111 18.27 -3.28 1.84
CA LEU A 111 19.70 -2.98 2.01
C LEU A 111 20.27 -3.42 3.37
N GLY A 112 19.45 -4.03 4.23
CA GLY A 112 19.88 -4.60 5.52
C GLY A 112 19.62 -3.73 6.74
N ALA A 113 18.89 -2.61 6.61
CA ALA A 113 18.43 -1.86 7.77
C ALA A 113 17.30 -2.64 8.49
N ASP A 114 17.23 -2.50 9.81
CA ASP A 114 16.03 -2.90 10.53
C ASP A 114 14.91 -1.85 10.38
N VAL A 115 13.67 -2.21 10.73
CA VAL A 115 12.49 -1.33 10.61
C VAL A 115 12.69 -0.02 11.36
N ARG A 116 13.30 -0.06 12.57
CA ARG A 116 13.52 1.12 13.40
C ARG A 116 14.52 2.08 12.76
N GLN A 117 15.57 1.54 12.13
CA GLN A 117 16.54 2.32 11.38
C GLN A 117 15.91 2.93 10.12
N ALA A 118 15.19 2.13 9.31
CA ALA A 118 14.53 2.59 8.09
C ALA A 118 13.55 3.74 8.36
N LEU A 119 12.76 3.67 9.43
CA LEU A 119 11.85 4.75 9.82
C LEU A 119 12.56 6.05 10.24
N GLN A 120 13.80 5.97 10.73
CA GLN A 120 14.59 7.16 11.09
C GLN A 120 15.19 7.88 9.87
N THR A 121 15.27 7.24 8.72
CA THR A 121 15.81 7.84 7.48
C THR A 121 14.82 8.77 6.78
N ILE A 122 13.52 8.62 7.03
CA ILE A 122 12.48 9.43 6.41
C ILE A 122 12.60 10.90 6.83
N ARG A 123 12.96 11.77 5.89
CA ARG A 123 13.19 13.23 6.14
C ARG A 123 12.20 14.11 5.43
N ALA A 124 11.58 13.68 4.33
CA ALA A 124 10.64 14.48 3.58
C ALA A 124 9.37 14.79 4.38
N LYS A 125 9.05 16.07 4.55
CA LYS A 125 7.89 16.51 5.36
C LYS A 125 6.56 15.83 5.01
N PRO A 126 6.20 15.65 3.72
CA PRO A 126 4.97 14.92 3.38
C PRO A 126 4.97 13.50 3.90
N MET A 127 6.10 12.79 3.82
CA MET A 127 6.24 11.41 4.32
C MET A 127 6.21 11.36 5.85
N GLN A 128 6.81 12.33 6.54
CA GLN A 128 6.78 12.41 8.00
C GLN A 128 5.37 12.52 8.59
N ARG A 129 4.41 13.01 7.83
CA ARG A 129 3.00 13.02 8.27
C ARG A 129 2.40 11.61 8.33
N LEU A 130 2.96 10.65 7.59
CA LEU A 130 2.53 9.27 7.54
C LEU A 130 3.38 8.36 8.45
N SER A 131 4.65 8.71 8.69
CA SER A 131 5.62 7.83 9.38
C SER A 131 6.32 8.46 10.58
N GLY A 132 6.20 9.76 10.79
CA GLY A 132 6.96 10.53 11.78
C GLY A 132 6.41 10.50 13.20
N TYR A 133 5.91 9.36 13.66
CA TYR A 133 5.35 9.21 15.00
C TYR A 133 6.40 8.77 16.02
N PRO A 134 6.23 9.08 17.32
CA PRO A 134 7.16 8.70 18.38
C PRO A 134 6.94 7.24 18.81
N TYR A 135 7.17 6.29 17.90
CA TYR A 135 6.87 4.86 18.09
C TYR A 135 7.49 4.29 19.38
N ALA A 136 8.73 4.70 19.72
CA ALA A 136 9.38 4.29 20.96
C ALA A 136 8.57 4.68 22.22
N GLY A 137 8.01 5.87 22.22
CA GLY A 137 7.14 6.35 23.32
C GLY A 137 5.78 5.66 23.36
N LEU A 138 5.31 5.15 22.22
CA LEU A 138 4.04 4.45 22.12
C LEU A 138 4.16 2.96 22.45
N SER A 139 5.33 2.36 22.29
CA SER A 139 5.53 0.91 22.40
C SER A 139 5.24 0.33 23.77
N GLY A 140 5.32 1.13 24.84
CA GLY A 140 4.98 0.73 26.22
C GLY A 140 3.47 0.72 26.52
N ARG A 141 2.63 1.24 25.60
CA ARG A 141 1.18 1.26 25.75
C ARG A 141 0.55 -0.03 25.20
N ALA A 142 -0.69 -0.33 25.62
CA ALA A 142 -1.47 -1.40 25.03
C ALA A 142 -1.80 -1.08 23.55
N ASP A 143 -1.64 -2.05 22.65
CA ASP A 143 -1.85 -1.84 21.21
C ASP A 143 -3.26 -1.39 20.88
N ALA A 144 -4.26 -1.95 21.57
CA ALA A 144 -5.64 -1.53 21.42
C ALA A 144 -5.87 -0.05 21.82
N ASP A 145 -5.12 0.46 22.79
CA ASP A 145 -5.18 1.86 23.17
C ASP A 145 -4.51 2.74 22.11
N VAL A 146 -3.35 2.34 21.61
CA VAL A 146 -2.64 3.04 20.52
C VAL A 146 -3.47 3.06 19.24
N ALA A 147 -4.04 1.92 18.85
CA ALA A 147 -4.87 1.80 17.67
C ALA A 147 -6.14 2.69 17.74
N ARG A 148 -6.76 2.83 18.91
CA ARG A 148 -8.00 3.59 19.06
C ARG A 148 -7.80 5.09 19.30
N ASN A 149 -6.72 5.47 20.01
CA ASN A 149 -6.55 6.82 20.55
C ASN A 149 -5.41 7.59 19.89
N VAL A 150 -4.55 6.95 19.10
CA VAL A 150 -3.45 7.60 18.37
C VAL A 150 -3.60 7.42 16.87
N PHE A 151 -4.00 6.22 16.43
CA PHE A 151 -4.22 5.86 15.04
C PHE A 151 -5.69 5.51 14.80
N SER A 152 -5.95 4.66 13.80
CA SER A 152 -7.25 4.07 13.53
C SER A 152 -7.03 2.75 12.78
N THR A 153 -7.99 1.83 12.89
CA THR A 153 -8.03 0.58 12.11
C THR A 153 -8.84 0.73 10.82
N ALA A 154 -9.13 1.97 10.38
CA ALA A 154 -9.81 2.23 9.12
C ALA A 154 -8.86 2.01 7.93
N CYS A 155 -9.43 1.74 6.75
CA CYS A 155 -8.71 1.42 5.52
C CYS A 155 -7.97 2.61 4.87
N TYR A 156 -8.10 3.82 5.41
CA TYR A 156 -7.47 5.00 4.83
C TYR A 156 -5.99 5.06 5.15
N VAL A 157 -5.17 5.30 4.13
CA VAL A 157 -3.71 5.26 4.21
C VAL A 157 -3.12 6.20 5.28
N GLN A 158 -3.77 7.31 5.56
CA GLN A 158 -3.33 8.25 6.60
C GLN A 158 -3.48 7.69 8.03
N GLU A 159 -4.29 6.68 8.21
CA GLU A 159 -4.64 6.06 9.49
C GLU A 159 -3.98 4.69 9.60
N SER A 160 -4.18 3.84 8.58
CA SER A 160 -3.70 2.46 8.57
C SER A 160 -2.18 2.35 8.36
N LEU A 161 -1.56 3.17 7.50
CA LEU A 161 -0.12 3.10 7.29
C LEU A 161 0.67 3.42 8.58
N PRO A 162 0.36 4.50 9.34
CA PRO A 162 1.00 4.75 10.62
C PRO A 162 0.83 3.61 11.64
N LEU A 163 -0.34 2.99 11.71
CA LEU A 163 -0.59 1.85 12.58
C LEU A 163 0.24 0.63 12.15
N THR A 164 0.27 0.34 10.86
CA THR A 164 1.11 -0.73 10.29
C THR A 164 2.58 -0.53 10.63
N LEU A 165 3.09 0.69 10.45
CA LEU A 165 4.49 1.03 10.76
C LEU A 165 4.77 0.95 12.26
N TYR A 166 3.82 1.32 13.12
CA TYR A 166 3.93 1.14 14.57
C TYR A 166 4.04 -0.34 14.95
N LEU A 167 3.20 -1.19 14.41
CA LEU A 167 3.25 -2.63 14.68
C LEU A 167 4.56 -3.24 14.17
N ALA A 168 4.97 -2.88 12.95
CA ALA A 168 6.25 -3.33 12.39
C ALA A 168 7.44 -2.86 13.26
N TRP A 169 7.41 -1.61 13.76
CA TRP A 169 8.45 -1.07 14.63
C TRP A 169 8.49 -1.79 15.98
N LYS A 170 7.32 -2.01 16.60
CA LYS A 170 7.21 -2.62 17.93
C LYS A 170 7.61 -4.08 17.93
N TYR A 171 7.16 -4.81 16.92
CA TYR A 171 7.30 -6.25 16.77
C TYR A 171 8.32 -6.66 15.71
N GLN A 172 9.32 -5.82 15.41
CA GLN A 172 10.31 -6.15 14.36
C GLN A 172 11.08 -7.46 14.64
N ASP A 173 11.22 -7.81 15.92
CA ASP A 173 11.91 -9.02 16.36
C ASP A 173 10.98 -10.26 16.43
N ASP A 174 9.66 -10.04 16.22
CA ASP A 174 8.63 -11.08 16.20
C ASP A 174 7.50 -10.67 15.22
N PRO A 175 7.72 -10.77 13.90
CA PRO A 175 6.76 -10.36 12.88
C PRO A 175 5.47 -11.20 12.90
N GLU A 176 5.51 -12.44 13.36
CA GLU A 176 4.32 -13.27 13.51
C GLU A 176 3.39 -12.68 14.58
N GLN A 177 3.94 -12.24 15.70
CA GLN A 177 3.18 -11.55 16.74
C GLN A 177 2.58 -10.23 16.22
N ALA A 178 3.28 -9.49 15.35
CA ALA A 178 2.72 -8.30 14.71
C ALA A 178 1.44 -8.62 13.93
N LEU A 179 1.43 -9.70 13.15
CA LEU A 179 0.26 -10.13 12.37
C LEU A 179 -0.88 -10.59 13.29
N VAL A 180 -0.59 -11.34 14.35
CA VAL A 180 -1.59 -11.77 15.35
C VAL A 180 -2.22 -10.56 16.04
N VAL A 181 -1.41 -9.59 16.45
CA VAL A 181 -1.91 -8.36 17.08
C VAL A 181 -2.76 -7.56 16.11
N ASN A 182 -2.29 -7.36 14.87
CA ASN A 182 -3.05 -6.64 13.83
C ASN A 182 -4.43 -7.26 13.64
N THR A 183 -4.51 -8.57 13.46
CA THR A 183 -5.78 -9.29 13.28
C THR A 183 -6.72 -9.11 14.49
N ASN A 184 -6.19 -9.15 15.71
CA ASN A 184 -6.99 -8.98 16.92
C ASN A 184 -7.43 -7.53 17.20
N LEU A 185 -6.79 -6.54 16.60
CA LEU A 185 -7.23 -5.15 16.70
C LEU A 185 -8.55 -4.89 15.93
N GLY A 186 -8.87 -5.75 14.98
CA GLY A 186 -10.03 -5.61 14.14
C GLY A 186 -9.88 -4.47 13.14
N GLY A 187 -10.97 -4.12 12.48
CA GLY A 187 -10.99 -3.15 11.41
C GLY A 187 -10.90 -3.84 10.05
N ASP A 188 -10.20 -3.25 9.12
CA ASP A 188 -10.11 -3.68 7.72
C ASP A 188 -8.80 -4.46 7.49
N ASN A 189 -8.67 -5.58 8.21
CA ASN A 189 -7.44 -6.40 8.23
C ASN A 189 -7.48 -7.51 7.19
#